data_194874e9603b8eb9d01d61d62654d21d
#
_entry.id   194874e9603b8eb9d01d61d62654d21d
#
_cell.length_a   1.000
_cell.length_b   1.000
_cell.length_c   1.000
_cell.angle_alpha   90.00
_cell.angle_beta   90.00
_cell.angle_gamma   90.00
#
_symmetry.space_group_name_H-M   'P 1'
#
loop_
_entity.id
_entity.type
_entity.pdbx_description
1 polymer ?
#
loop_
_entity_poly.entity_id
_entity_poly.type
_entity_poly.pdbx_seq_one_letter_code
_entity_poly.pdbx_strand_id
1 'polypeptide(L)'
;MDKHIGVVISVDSAIAEVAMYEMVNGSNILWDGEILPGPKVGSFVSIIQGNVRIVAKVISEKIIDQQNPVGSKEFDNRYSKDSINRIIKTKSVGTIKEGRYRVTSRYVPMVGNKVACITHSDYSAMYSRGDGTPVLRIGSDLLGDQEVDIPINRIFASHIGIFGNTGSGKSNTLHRLYLNL
;
A
#
# COMPACT_ATOMS: atom_id res chain seq x y z
N MET A 1 -6.60 -8.67 14.68
CA MET A 1 -5.47 -7.97 15.33
C MET A 1 -4.62 -7.34 14.23
N ASP A 2 -4.23 -6.07 14.35
CA ASP A 2 -3.45 -5.41 13.28
C ASP A 2 -2.05 -6.01 13.18
N LYS A 3 -1.66 -6.40 11.97
CA LYS A 3 -0.33 -6.96 11.67
C LYS A 3 0.69 -5.82 11.60
N HIS A 4 1.27 -5.44 12.76
CA HIS A 4 2.30 -4.39 12.80
C HIS A 4 3.59 -4.88 12.15
N ILE A 5 4.10 -4.10 11.22
CA ILE A 5 5.28 -4.42 10.40
C ILE A 5 6.45 -3.47 10.63
N GLY A 6 6.21 -2.36 11.30
CA GLY A 6 7.24 -1.35 11.54
C GLY A 6 6.74 -0.16 12.34
N VAL A 7 7.59 0.83 12.45
CA VAL A 7 7.35 2.09 13.17
C VAL A 7 7.85 3.28 12.35
N VAL A 8 7.13 4.39 12.38
CA VAL A 8 7.54 5.65 11.76
C VAL A 8 8.72 6.24 12.52
N ILE A 9 9.83 6.47 11.84
CA ILE A 9 11.07 7.02 12.42
C ILE A 9 11.38 8.45 11.99
N SER A 10 10.81 8.90 10.85
CA SER A 10 10.98 10.25 10.34
C SER A 10 9.74 10.68 9.57
N VAL A 11 9.42 11.96 9.64
CA VAL A 11 8.30 12.55 8.91
C VAL A 11 8.74 13.87 8.28
N ASP A 12 8.43 14.02 7.01
CA ASP A 12 8.60 15.24 6.25
C ASP A 12 7.32 15.51 5.44
N SER A 13 6.46 16.37 5.99
CA SER A 13 5.15 16.69 5.43
C SER A 13 4.28 15.41 5.26
N ALA A 14 3.90 15.07 4.03
CA ALA A 14 3.12 13.86 3.71
C ALA A 14 3.97 12.59 3.54
N ILE A 15 5.30 12.72 3.70
CA ILE A 15 6.25 11.62 3.52
C ILE A 15 6.71 11.14 4.89
N ALA A 16 6.74 9.82 5.10
CA ALA A 16 7.24 9.20 6.29
C ALA A 16 8.27 8.10 5.96
N GLU A 17 9.33 8.02 6.73
CA GLU A 17 10.24 6.87 6.74
C GLU A 17 9.82 5.92 7.86
N VAL A 18 9.76 4.65 7.53
CA VAL A 18 9.32 3.57 8.41
C VAL A 18 10.45 2.56 8.54
N ALA A 19 10.90 2.34 9.77
CA ALA A 19 11.79 1.22 10.09
C ALA A 19 10.94 -0.05 10.20
N MET A 20 11.29 -1.05 9.40
CA MET A 20 10.63 -2.35 9.42
C MET A 20 11.15 -3.20 10.57
N TYR A 21 10.28 -4.00 11.19
CA TYR A 21 10.72 -4.97 12.20
C TYR A 21 11.51 -6.10 11.54
N GLU A 22 12.44 -6.71 12.27
CA GLU A 22 13.35 -7.75 11.76
C GLU A 22 12.63 -8.91 11.07
N MET A 23 11.50 -9.37 11.63
CA MET A 23 10.67 -10.42 11.04
C MET A 23 10.13 -10.11 9.66
N VAL A 24 10.22 -8.86 9.22
CA VAL A 24 9.67 -8.33 7.96
C VAL A 24 10.78 -7.97 6.96
N ASN A 25 12.03 -8.28 7.27
CA ASN A 25 13.16 -7.98 6.37
C ASN A 25 13.18 -8.85 5.09
N GLY A 26 12.43 -9.95 5.08
CA GLY A 26 12.25 -10.77 3.88
C GLY A 26 11.21 -10.23 2.90
N SER A 27 11.19 -10.79 1.69
CA SER A 27 10.16 -10.51 0.69
C SER A 27 8.76 -11.00 1.10
N ASN A 28 8.71 -11.94 2.02
CA ASN A 28 7.50 -12.52 2.58
C ASN A 28 7.51 -12.43 4.10
N ILE A 29 6.35 -12.22 4.67
CA ILE A 29 6.11 -12.15 6.12
C ILE A 29 5.36 -13.42 6.50
N LEU A 30 5.92 -14.19 7.45
CA LEU A 30 5.18 -15.28 8.07
C LEU A 30 4.37 -14.70 9.24
N TRP A 31 3.06 -14.76 9.13
CA TRP A 31 2.15 -14.27 10.15
C TRP A 31 1.05 -15.28 10.42
N ASP A 32 0.96 -15.74 11.66
CA ASP A 32 -0.10 -16.66 12.12
C ASP A 32 -0.25 -17.92 11.24
N GLY A 33 0.90 -18.44 10.73
CA GLY A 33 0.95 -19.59 9.83
C GLY A 33 0.70 -19.26 8.35
N GLU A 34 0.36 -18.04 7.99
CA GLU A 34 0.18 -17.59 6.62
C GLU A 34 1.41 -16.84 6.11
N ILE A 35 1.78 -17.10 4.85
CA ILE A 35 2.81 -16.34 4.14
C ILE A 35 2.14 -15.17 3.45
N LEU A 36 2.44 -13.95 3.92
CA LEU A 36 1.96 -12.71 3.33
C LEU A 36 3.07 -12.03 2.52
N PRO A 37 2.76 -11.40 1.38
CA PRO A 37 3.75 -10.57 0.70
C PRO A 37 4.09 -9.38 1.59
N GLY A 38 5.39 -9.15 1.79
CA GLY A 38 5.89 -7.96 2.47
C GLY A 38 5.60 -6.69 1.67
N PRO A 39 5.54 -5.52 2.31
CA PRO A 39 5.36 -4.26 1.60
C PRO A 39 6.54 -4.04 0.65
N LYS A 40 6.23 -3.70 -0.60
CA LYS A 40 7.18 -3.39 -1.67
C LYS A 40 6.85 -2.04 -2.30
N VAL A 41 7.79 -1.48 -3.06
CA VAL A 41 7.57 -0.22 -3.77
C VAL A 41 6.30 -0.33 -4.63
N GLY A 42 5.41 0.64 -4.47
CA GLY A 42 4.10 0.69 -5.13
C GLY A 42 2.94 0.15 -4.29
N SER A 43 3.19 -0.73 -3.29
CA SER A 43 2.14 -1.22 -2.39
C SER A 43 1.69 -0.17 -1.38
N PHE A 44 0.58 -0.46 -0.69
CA PHE A 44 0.08 0.39 0.39
C PHE A 44 0.38 -0.21 1.76
N VAL A 45 0.53 0.68 2.75
CA VAL A 45 0.62 0.35 4.17
C VAL A 45 -0.33 1.23 4.96
N SER A 46 -0.66 0.82 6.17
CA SER A 46 -1.55 1.55 7.06
C SER A 46 -0.77 2.06 8.27
N ILE A 47 -0.68 3.39 8.44
CA ILE A 47 -0.06 4.03 9.60
C ILE A 47 -1.15 4.30 10.63
N ILE A 48 -1.00 3.75 11.83
CA ILE A 48 -2.02 3.79 12.88
C ILE A 48 -1.83 5.03 13.74
N GLN A 49 -2.85 5.89 13.81
CA GLN A 49 -2.87 7.08 14.63
C GLN A 49 -4.19 7.14 15.43
N GLY A 50 -4.19 6.58 16.63
CA GLY A 50 -5.40 6.44 17.44
C GLY A 50 -6.48 5.62 16.70
N ASN A 51 -7.63 6.22 16.45
CA ASN A 51 -8.76 5.61 15.73
C ASN A 51 -8.74 5.89 14.21
N VAL A 52 -7.67 6.50 13.71
CA VAL A 52 -7.49 6.82 12.29
C VAL A 52 -6.39 5.94 11.70
N ARG A 53 -6.62 5.43 10.52
CA ARG A 53 -5.62 4.71 9.71
C ARG A 53 -5.23 5.61 8.55
N ILE A 54 -3.98 6.06 8.53
CA ILE A 54 -3.43 6.83 7.41
C ILE A 54 -2.94 5.83 6.37
N VAL A 55 -3.56 5.84 5.21
CA VAL A 55 -3.12 5.03 4.08
C VAL A 55 -1.95 5.72 3.40
N ALA A 56 -0.84 5.00 3.28
CA ALA A 56 0.37 5.52 2.65
C ALA A 56 0.89 4.54 1.59
N LYS A 57 1.32 5.08 0.45
CA LYS A 57 1.93 4.32 -0.64
C LYS A 57 3.43 4.25 -0.44
N VAL A 58 4.02 3.07 -0.56
CA VAL A 58 5.47 2.88 -0.54
C VAL A 58 6.06 3.43 -1.84
N ILE A 59 6.94 4.42 -1.73
CA ILE A 59 7.56 5.12 -2.87
C ILE A 59 9.02 4.76 -3.09
N SER A 60 9.71 4.35 -2.04
CA SER A 60 11.08 3.81 -2.14
C SER A 60 11.41 2.92 -0.95
N GLU A 61 12.47 2.17 -1.09
CA GLU A 61 12.99 1.25 -0.10
C GLU A 61 14.51 1.36 -0.07
N LYS A 62 15.08 1.30 1.14
CA LYS A 62 16.53 1.23 1.35
C LYS A 62 16.86 0.28 2.49
N ILE A 63 18.05 -0.29 2.43
CA ILE A 63 18.61 -1.09 3.51
C ILE A 63 19.76 -0.31 4.12
N ILE A 64 19.78 -0.23 5.44
CA ILE A 64 20.91 0.32 6.19
C ILE A 64 21.54 -0.84 6.94
N ASP A 65 22.77 -1.17 6.58
CA ASP A 65 23.60 -2.08 7.34
C ASP A 65 24.45 -1.24 8.31
N GLN A 66 24.25 -1.46 9.61
CA GLN A 66 24.99 -0.72 10.64
C GLN A 66 26.44 -1.19 10.79
N GLN A 67 26.76 -2.39 10.31
CA GLN A 67 28.07 -3.00 10.52
C GLN A 67 28.98 -2.90 9.28
N ASN A 68 28.40 -2.68 8.09
CA ASN A 68 29.17 -2.63 6.85
C ASN A 68 28.80 -1.44 5.97
N PRO A 69 29.77 -0.54 5.68
CA PRO A 69 29.55 0.48 4.67
C PRO A 69 29.31 -0.20 3.32
N VAL A 70 28.28 0.23 2.60
CA VAL A 70 27.86 -0.25 1.27
C VAL A 70 28.96 0.03 0.20
N GLY A 71 30.15 -0.50 0.40
CA GLY A 71 31.32 -0.28 -0.46
C GLY A 71 32.29 -1.45 -0.44
N SER A 72 32.13 -2.40 0.48
CA SER A 72 32.94 -3.61 0.49
C SER A 72 32.45 -4.54 -0.61
N LYS A 73 33.34 -4.88 -1.54
CA LYS A 73 33.04 -5.80 -2.65
C LYS A 73 32.75 -7.24 -2.24
N GLU A 74 32.85 -7.53 -0.97
CA GLU A 74 32.63 -8.84 -0.39
C GLU A 74 31.31 -8.79 0.41
N PHE A 75 30.22 -9.17 -0.26
CA PHE A 75 28.98 -9.55 0.40
C PHE A 75 29.28 -10.87 1.14
N ASP A 76 29.79 -10.78 2.37
CA ASP A 76 30.08 -11.94 3.18
C ASP A 76 28.76 -12.54 3.68
N ASN A 77 28.49 -13.80 3.32
CA ASN A 77 27.31 -14.57 3.74
C ASN A 77 27.20 -14.78 5.28
N ARG A 78 28.10 -14.21 6.05
CA ARG A 78 28.14 -14.25 7.52
C ARG A 78 27.35 -13.15 8.20
N TYR A 79 26.59 -12.36 7.45
CA TYR A 79 25.75 -11.31 8.01
C TYR A 79 24.65 -11.91 8.91
N SER A 80 24.70 -11.56 10.16
CA SER A 80 23.57 -11.70 11.05
C SER A 80 22.41 -10.85 10.47
N LYS A 81 21.24 -11.47 10.28
CA LYS A 81 20.03 -10.76 9.83
C LYS A 81 19.67 -9.60 10.76
N ASP A 82 20.22 -9.59 11.95
CA ASP A 82 20.00 -8.63 13.02
C ASP A 82 20.69 -7.26 12.79
N SER A 83 21.66 -7.19 11.84
CA SER A 83 22.37 -5.94 11.51
C SER A 83 21.71 -5.14 10.39
N ILE A 84 20.74 -5.74 9.70
CA ILE A 84 20.12 -5.15 8.52
C ILE A 84 18.81 -4.45 8.91
N ASN A 85 18.79 -3.13 8.81
CA ASN A 85 17.58 -2.35 8.97
C ASN A 85 16.98 -2.02 7.61
N ARG A 86 15.81 -2.57 7.32
CA ARG A 86 15.02 -2.22 6.16
C ARG A 86 14.19 -1.00 6.46
N ILE A 87 14.33 0.04 5.65
CA ILE A 87 13.57 1.29 5.76
C ILE A 87 12.78 1.48 4.47
N ILE A 88 11.48 1.66 4.61
CA ILE A 88 10.62 2.07 3.50
C ILE A 88 10.25 3.55 3.63
N LYS A 89 10.21 4.24 2.50
CA LYS A 89 9.72 5.61 2.40
C LYS A 89 8.31 5.58 1.86
N THR A 90 7.39 6.24 2.55
CA THR A 90 5.96 6.19 2.23
C THR A 90 5.42 7.59 2.01
N LYS A 91 4.39 7.71 1.16
CA LYS A 91 3.66 8.96 0.93
C LYS A 91 2.19 8.75 1.30
N SER A 92 1.67 9.57 2.19
CA SER A 92 0.26 9.55 2.59
C SER A 92 -0.65 9.87 1.40
N VAL A 93 -1.68 9.05 1.19
CA VAL A 93 -2.64 9.21 0.07
C VAL A 93 -4.07 9.46 0.57
N GLY A 94 -4.36 9.17 1.82
CA GLY A 94 -5.66 9.41 2.42
C GLY A 94 -5.78 8.79 3.80
N THR A 95 -6.96 8.79 4.36
CA THR A 95 -7.24 8.22 5.68
C THR A 95 -8.50 7.38 5.67
N ILE A 96 -8.50 6.33 6.51
CA ILE A 96 -9.68 5.55 6.83
C ILE A 96 -10.06 5.85 8.27
N LYS A 97 -11.29 6.31 8.45
CA LYS A 97 -11.91 6.52 9.75
C LYS A 97 -13.32 5.95 9.72
N GLU A 98 -13.67 5.12 10.72
CA GLU A 98 -14.97 4.48 10.80
C GLU A 98 -15.36 3.72 9.51
N GLY A 99 -14.39 2.98 8.94
CA GLY A 99 -14.58 2.21 7.70
C GLY A 99 -14.74 3.05 6.41
N ARG A 100 -14.57 4.37 6.49
CA ARG A 100 -14.71 5.27 5.32
C ARG A 100 -13.37 5.86 4.92
N TYR A 101 -12.99 5.66 3.68
CA TYR A 101 -11.80 6.28 3.09
C TYR A 101 -12.09 7.70 2.61
N ARG A 102 -11.17 8.61 2.90
CA ARG A 102 -11.20 9.99 2.38
C ARG A 102 -9.79 10.41 1.95
N VAL A 103 -9.69 10.99 0.76
CA VAL A 103 -8.47 11.69 0.35
C VAL A 103 -8.40 13.00 1.13
N THR A 104 -7.45 13.09 2.05
CA THR A 104 -7.28 14.27 2.91
C THR A 104 -5.85 14.36 3.39
N SER A 105 -5.35 15.57 3.55
CA SER A 105 -4.07 15.91 4.16
C SER A 105 -4.19 16.32 5.65
N ARG A 106 -5.39 16.18 6.22
CA ARG A 106 -5.65 16.60 7.62
C ARG A 106 -4.85 15.82 8.65
N TYR A 107 -4.60 14.54 8.35
CA TYR A 107 -3.86 13.67 9.25
C TYR A 107 -2.47 13.42 8.66
N VAL A 108 -1.45 13.84 9.40
CA VAL A 108 -0.04 13.65 9.06
C VAL A 108 0.51 12.57 9.98
N PRO A 109 1.31 11.63 9.46
CA PRO A 109 2.00 10.64 10.29
C PRO A 109 2.83 11.31 11.38
N MET A 110 2.97 10.66 12.51
CA MET A 110 3.84 11.11 13.61
C MET A 110 4.93 10.06 13.85
N VAL A 111 6.12 10.52 14.22
CA VAL A 111 7.20 9.64 14.68
C VAL A 111 6.69 8.78 15.84
N GLY A 112 7.00 7.49 15.81
CA GLY A 112 6.51 6.50 16.78
C GLY A 112 5.17 5.86 16.42
N ASN A 113 4.44 6.33 15.39
CA ASN A 113 3.24 5.64 14.94
C ASN A 113 3.58 4.25 14.42
N LYS A 114 2.77 3.26 14.82
CA LYS A 114 2.90 1.90 14.32
C LYS A 114 2.40 1.80 12.89
N VAL A 115 3.07 0.97 12.11
CA VAL A 115 2.70 0.69 10.71
C VAL A 115 2.25 -0.75 10.60
N ALA A 116 1.14 -0.98 9.92
CA ALA A 116 0.57 -2.30 9.70
C ALA A 116 0.43 -2.60 8.21
N CYS A 117 0.33 -3.88 7.86
CA CYS A 117 -0.11 -4.28 6.54
C CYS A 117 -1.50 -3.71 6.26
N ILE A 118 -1.73 -3.33 5.00
CA ILE A 118 -3.08 -2.98 4.56
C ILE A 118 -3.94 -4.25 4.58
N THR A 119 -5.18 -4.14 5.04
CA THR A 119 -6.10 -5.27 5.13
C THR A 119 -7.07 -5.26 3.95
N HIS A 120 -7.75 -6.39 3.73
CA HIS A 120 -8.82 -6.47 2.74
C HIS A 120 -9.92 -5.43 3.00
N SER A 121 -10.27 -5.20 4.27
CA SER A 121 -11.26 -4.16 4.64
C SER A 121 -10.76 -2.74 4.35
N ASP A 122 -9.45 -2.48 4.47
CA ASP A 122 -8.86 -1.19 4.10
C ASP A 122 -8.94 -0.98 2.57
N TYR A 123 -8.62 -2.02 1.78
CA TYR A 123 -8.78 -1.98 0.32
C TYR A 123 -10.24 -1.77 -0.08
N SER A 124 -11.16 -2.51 0.53
CA SER A 124 -12.58 -2.32 0.28
C SER A 124 -13.03 -0.90 0.61
N ALA A 125 -12.56 -0.32 1.72
CA ALA A 125 -12.86 1.07 2.06
C ALA A 125 -12.29 2.07 1.05
N MET A 126 -11.13 1.79 0.44
CA MET A 126 -10.48 2.66 -0.56
C MET A 126 -11.20 2.62 -1.91
N TYR A 127 -11.61 1.43 -2.35
CA TYR A 127 -12.14 1.19 -3.69
C TYR A 127 -13.65 1.03 -3.71
N SER A 128 -14.24 0.49 -2.64
CA SER A 128 -15.68 0.28 -2.50
C SER A 128 -16.30 1.39 -1.64
N ARG A 129 -17.31 2.07 -2.13
CA ARG A 129 -18.18 2.88 -1.28
C ARG A 129 -19.26 1.99 -0.71
N GLY A 130 -19.22 1.75 0.60
CA GLY A 130 -20.21 0.95 1.33
C GLY A 130 -21.59 1.63 1.50
N ASP A 131 -22.06 2.33 0.46
CA ASP A 131 -23.33 3.04 0.44
C ASP A 131 -24.44 2.31 -0.34
N GLY A 132 -24.18 1.02 -0.68
CA GLY A 132 -25.13 0.22 -1.48
C GLY A 132 -25.17 0.62 -2.97
N THR A 133 -24.29 1.52 -3.42
CA THR A 133 -24.20 1.89 -4.84
C THR A 133 -23.73 0.68 -5.66
N PRO A 134 -24.40 0.33 -6.76
CA PRO A 134 -23.94 -0.72 -7.65
C PRO A 134 -22.51 -0.46 -8.11
N VAL A 135 -21.67 -1.49 -8.05
CA VAL A 135 -20.26 -1.42 -8.42
C VAL A 135 -19.98 -2.30 -9.64
N LEU A 136 -19.05 -1.85 -10.45
CA LEU A 136 -18.51 -2.60 -11.58
C LEU A 136 -17.13 -3.10 -11.22
N ARG A 137 -16.92 -4.41 -11.25
CA ARG A 137 -15.61 -5.01 -11.08
C ARG A 137 -14.78 -4.84 -12.34
N ILE A 138 -13.69 -4.08 -12.26
CA ILE A 138 -12.84 -3.79 -13.41
C ILE A 138 -11.60 -4.67 -13.51
N GLY A 139 -11.18 -5.27 -12.41
CA GLY A 139 -9.99 -6.11 -12.35
C GLY A 139 -9.50 -6.32 -10.93
N SER A 140 -8.25 -6.71 -10.81
CA SER A 140 -7.54 -6.82 -9.53
C SER A 140 -6.29 -5.95 -9.50
N ASP A 141 -5.86 -5.54 -8.31
CA ASP A 141 -4.60 -4.82 -8.11
C ASP A 141 -3.43 -5.78 -8.34
N LEU A 142 -2.46 -5.34 -9.14
CA LEU A 142 -1.26 -6.13 -9.47
C LEU A 142 -0.36 -6.44 -8.25
N LEU A 143 -0.50 -5.70 -7.17
CA LEU A 143 0.37 -5.79 -6.00
C LEU A 143 -0.22 -6.57 -4.83
N GLY A 144 -1.53 -6.75 -4.80
CA GLY A 144 -2.22 -7.33 -3.66
C GLY A 144 -3.29 -8.36 -3.99
N ASP A 145 -3.47 -8.73 -5.27
CA ASP A 145 -4.55 -9.62 -5.74
C ASP A 145 -5.96 -9.20 -5.28
N GLN A 146 -6.11 -7.90 -4.93
CA GLN A 146 -7.36 -7.37 -4.45
C GLN A 146 -8.24 -6.92 -5.62
N GLU A 147 -9.50 -7.29 -5.55
CA GLU A 147 -10.49 -6.86 -6.54
C GLU A 147 -10.72 -5.36 -6.47
N VAL A 148 -10.73 -4.70 -7.64
CA VAL A 148 -10.98 -3.27 -7.78
C VAL A 148 -12.36 -3.06 -8.34
N ASP A 149 -13.24 -2.51 -7.49
CA ASP A 149 -14.62 -2.18 -7.81
C ASP A 149 -14.78 -0.67 -7.98
N ILE A 150 -15.48 -0.24 -9.02
CA ILE A 150 -15.77 1.17 -9.28
C ILE A 150 -17.28 1.38 -9.26
N PRO A 151 -17.79 2.42 -8.54
CA PRO A 151 -19.21 2.74 -8.52
C PRO A 151 -19.71 3.08 -9.93
N ILE A 152 -20.75 2.37 -10.40
CA ILE A 152 -21.32 2.52 -11.75
C ILE A 152 -21.73 3.96 -12.01
N ASN A 153 -22.39 4.60 -11.06
CA ASN A 153 -22.84 6.00 -11.20
C ASN A 153 -21.70 6.99 -11.42
N ARG A 154 -20.47 6.70 -10.97
CA ARG A 154 -19.32 7.58 -11.21
C ARG A 154 -18.78 7.46 -12.62
N ILE A 155 -18.84 6.26 -13.19
CA ILE A 155 -18.34 6.02 -14.55
C ILE A 155 -19.37 6.52 -15.57
N PHE A 156 -20.64 6.15 -15.41
CA PHE A 156 -21.66 6.38 -16.45
C PHE A 156 -22.44 7.67 -16.30
N ALA A 157 -22.36 8.39 -15.18
CA ALA A 157 -22.95 9.70 -14.99
C ALA A 157 -22.02 10.86 -15.42
N SER A 158 -20.81 10.55 -15.88
CA SER A 158 -19.83 11.56 -16.31
C SER A 158 -19.07 11.11 -17.56
N HIS A 159 -18.27 12.02 -18.13
CA HIS A 159 -17.45 11.70 -19.30
C HIS A 159 -16.30 10.77 -18.93
N ILE A 160 -16.10 9.70 -19.70
CA ILE A 160 -15.00 8.77 -19.54
C ILE A 160 -14.04 8.94 -20.72
N GLY A 161 -12.75 9.07 -20.42
CA GLY A 161 -11.70 9.05 -21.44
C GLY A 161 -10.75 7.86 -21.23
N ILE A 162 -10.58 7.01 -22.25
CA ILE A 162 -9.61 5.91 -22.26
C ILE A 162 -8.50 6.30 -23.21
N PHE A 163 -7.30 6.52 -22.65
CA PHE A 163 -6.12 6.95 -23.39
C PHE A 163 -5.08 5.83 -23.46
N GLY A 164 -4.39 5.73 -24.58
CA GLY A 164 -3.32 4.74 -24.76
C GLY A 164 -2.89 4.67 -26.23
N ASN A 165 -1.75 4.08 -26.50
CA ASN A 165 -1.21 3.87 -27.83
C ASN A 165 -2.02 2.81 -28.61
N THR A 166 -1.81 2.74 -29.93
CA THR A 166 -2.39 1.68 -30.77
C THR A 166 -1.94 0.33 -30.23
N GLY A 167 -2.87 -0.62 -30.12
CA GLY A 167 -2.58 -1.96 -29.55
C GLY A 167 -2.59 -2.06 -28.02
N SER A 168 -2.76 -0.97 -27.27
CA SER A 168 -2.76 -0.98 -25.79
C SER A 168 -4.02 -1.57 -25.15
N GLY A 169 -4.99 -2.05 -25.94
CA GLY A 169 -6.22 -2.68 -25.42
C GLY A 169 -7.35 -1.70 -25.09
N LYS A 170 -7.30 -0.43 -25.53
CA LYS A 170 -8.36 0.56 -25.28
C LYS A 170 -9.76 0.06 -25.59
N SER A 171 -9.96 -0.47 -26.80
CA SER A 171 -11.25 -0.99 -27.23
C SER A 171 -11.70 -2.21 -26.42
N ASN A 172 -10.75 -3.06 -26.01
CA ASN A 172 -11.03 -4.20 -25.17
C ASN A 172 -11.45 -3.76 -23.74
N THR A 173 -10.77 -2.75 -23.19
CA THR A 173 -11.16 -2.15 -21.90
C THR A 173 -12.57 -1.57 -21.97
N LEU A 174 -12.88 -0.80 -23.03
CA LEU A 174 -14.20 -0.24 -23.22
C LEU A 174 -15.27 -1.31 -23.33
N HIS A 175 -15.02 -2.35 -24.14
CA HIS A 175 -15.93 -3.47 -24.33
C HIS A 175 -16.20 -4.22 -23.01
N ARG A 176 -15.15 -4.46 -22.21
CA ARG A 176 -15.27 -5.09 -20.91
C ARG A 176 -16.07 -4.24 -19.89
N LEU A 177 -15.91 -2.93 -19.93
CA LEU A 177 -16.70 -2.01 -19.08
C LEU A 177 -18.20 -2.11 -19.39
N TYR A 178 -18.57 -2.18 -20.67
CA TYR A 178 -19.98 -2.27 -21.08
C TYR A 178 -20.59 -3.67 -20.97
N LEU A 179 -19.80 -4.73 -21.07
CA LEU A 179 -20.30 -6.10 -20.94
C LEU A 179 -20.51 -6.55 -19.49
N ASN A 180 -19.88 -5.88 -18.52
CA ASN A 180 -19.99 -6.19 -17.10
C ASN A 180 -21.00 -5.27 -16.37
N LEU A 181 -21.73 -4.45 -17.11
CA LEU A 181 -22.89 -3.66 -16.64
C LEU A 181 -24.10 -4.55 -16.50
#